data_fcaa01e89e47350d0b7d975baa542c0d
#
_entry.id   fcaa01e89e47350d0b7d975baa542c0d
#
_cell.length_a   1.000
_cell.length_b   1.000
_cell.length_c   1.000
_cell.angle_alpha   90.00
_cell.angle_beta   90.00
_cell.angle_gamma   90.00
#
_symmetry.space_group_name_H-M   'P 1'
#
loop_
_entity.id
_entity.type
_entity.pdbx_description
1 polymer ?
#
loop_
_entity_poly.entity_id
_entity_poly.type
_entity_poly.pdbx_seq_one_letter_code
_entity_poly.pdbx_strand_id
1 'polypeptide(L)'
;SQQYRAIVASGNLPALQHDDLLLADSEAVAEYLEERFPDPAMMPATIMARARMRERSRFHDCRLEPALRKLFPCIDPSCRDSRLQAVQSSEISLRLEQLARLLDQPPELSFGLGDCGYPVTFAWIDQLESLLGLNIRWPQRITTYRNFLTDQPSVAAELADYVPGLQAWLAGRNGASV
;
A
#
# COMPACT_ATOMS: atom_id res chain seq x y z
N SER A 1 0.32 -22.27 1.98
CA SER A 1 0.41 -23.74 2.11
C SER A 1 1.58 -24.11 3.03
N GLN A 2 1.58 -25.32 3.57
CA GLN A 2 2.67 -25.84 4.40
C GLN A 2 3.97 -25.96 3.57
N GLN A 3 3.85 -26.35 2.32
CA GLN A 3 4.98 -26.43 1.38
C GLN A 3 5.64 -25.06 1.17
N TYR A 4 4.87 -23.99 1.01
CA TYR A 4 5.40 -22.64 0.88
C TYR A 4 6.16 -22.20 2.14
N ARG A 5 5.61 -22.47 3.33
CA ARG A 5 6.23 -22.12 4.61
C ARG A 5 7.50 -22.92 4.90
N ALA A 6 7.68 -24.10 4.30
CA ALA A 6 8.91 -24.86 4.39
C ALA A 6 10.08 -24.20 3.60
N ILE A 7 9.73 -23.38 2.59
CA ILE A 7 10.71 -22.67 1.74
C ILE A 7 10.87 -21.23 2.25
N VAL A 8 9.76 -20.53 2.49
CA VAL A 8 9.72 -19.14 2.96
C VAL A 8 9.37 -19.12 4.44
N ALA A 9 10.39 -18.93 5.28
CA ALA A 9 10.26 -19.04 6.75
C ALA A 9 9.20 -18.10 7.35
N SER A 10 9.05 -16.88 6.81
CA SER A 10 8.01 -15.92 7.22
C SER A 10 6.60 -16.37 6.81
N GLY A 11 6.48 -17.17 5.75
CA GLY A 11 5.22 -17.53 5.11
C GLY A 11 4.51 -16.36 4.40
N ASN A 12 5.14 -15.19 4.34
CA ASN A 12 4.58 -14.00 3.71
C ASN A 12 4.80 -14.00 2.18
N LEU A 13 3.96 -13.25 1.49
CA LEU A 13 4.07 -12.91 0.08
C LEU A 13 4.41 -11.41 -0.05
N PRO A 14 5.15 -11.03 -1.09
CA PRO A 14 5.76 -11.88 -2.12
C PRO A 14 7.02 -12.57 -1.63
N ALA A 15 7.49 -13.57 -2.40
CA ALA A 15 8.85 -14.10 -2.29
C ALA A 15 9.47 -14.20 -3.69
N LEU A 16 10.77 -13.89 -3.78
CA LEU A 16 11.59 -13.99 -4.98
C LEU A 16 12.68 -15.01 -4.76
N GLN A 17 12.82 -15.95 -5.70
CA GLN A 17 13.99 -16.81 -5.79
C GLN A 17 14.77 -16.45 -7.05
N HIS A 18 16.07 -16.21 -6.89
CA HIS A 18 17.00 -16.00 -7.99
C HIS A 18 18.30 -16.76 -7.67
N ASP A 19 18.55 -17.81 -8.42
CA ASP A 19 19.58 -18.80 -8.12
C ASP A 19 19.46 -19.32 -6.66
N ASP A 20 20.51 -19.17 -5.85
CA ASP A 20 20.53 -19.57 -4.43
C ASP A 20 19.99 -18.50 -3.48
N LEU A 21 19.64 -17.31 -3.98
CA LEU A 21 19.07 -16.23 -3.19
C LEU A 21 17.55 -16.40 -3.06
N LEU A 22 17.05 -16.42 -1.84
CA LEU A 22 15.63 -16.34 -1.52
C LEU A 22 15.34 -15.11 -0.69
N LEU A 23 14.49 -14.22 -1.21
CA LEU A 23 13.98 -13.02 -0.52
C LEU A 23 12.50 -13.17 -0.28
N ALA A 24 12.00 -12.74 0.88
CA ALA A 24 10.60 -12.86 1.28
C ALA A 24 10.05 -11.60 1.96
N ASP A 25 10.58 -10.46 1.59
CA ASP A 25 10.12 -9.13 1.97
C ASP A 25 9.97 -8.27 0.71
N SER A 26 8.83 -7.60 0.54
CA SER A 26 8.52 -6.85 -0.68
C SER A 26 9.50 -5.72 -0.97
N GLU A 27 9.95 -5.00 0.07
CA GLU A 27 10.91 -3.91 -0.09
C GLU A 27 12.30 -4.44 -0.45
N ALA A 28 12.74 -5.51 0.23
CA ALA A 28 14.02 -6.15 -0.09
C ALA A 28 14.02 -6.71 -1.52
N VAL A 29 12.91 -7.29 -1.97
CA VAL A 29 12.74 -7.78 -3.34
C VAL A 29 12.79 -6.61 -4.33
N ALA A 30 12.09 -5.52 -4.05
CA ALA A 30 12.06 -4.34 -4.91
C ALA A 30 13.43 -3.67 -5.02
N GLU A 31 14.13 -3.48 -3.90
CA GLU A 31 15.51 -2.92 -3.91
C GLU A 31 16.49 -3.84 -4.65
N TYR A 32 16.39 -5.17 -4.45
CA TYR A 32 17.21 -6.13 -5.19
C TYR A 32 16.97 -6.05 -6.70
N LEU A 33 15.71 -5.98 -7.13
CA LEU A 33 15.36 -5.87 -8.55
C LEU A 33 15.88 -4.56 -9.16
N GLU A 34 15.77 -3.44 -8.44
CA GLU A 34 16.32 -2.15 -8.87
C GLU A 34 17.84 -2.19 -9.04
N GLU A 35 18.56 -2.80 -8.10
CA GLU A 35 20.03 -2.91 -8.18
C GLU A 35 20.47 -3.88 -9.28
N ARG A 36 19.68 -4.93 -9.52
CA ARG A 36 20.00 -5.97 -10.53
C ARG A 36 19.60 -5.56 -11.94
N PHE A 37 18.53 -4.78 -12.08
CA PHE A 37 17.93 -4.34 -13.35
C PHE A 37 17.62 -2.83 -13.31
N PRO A 38 18.64 -1.97 -13.31
CA PRO A 38 18.48 -0.53 -13.07
C PRO A 38 17.91 0.27 -14.26
N ASP A 39 17.43 -0.38 -15.31
CA ASP A 39 16.85 0.26 -16.49
C ASP A 39 15.47 -0.38 -16.82
N PRO A 40 14.38 0.40 -16.73
CA PRO A 40 14.32 1.79 -16.28
C PRO A 40 14.53 1.94 -14.77
N ALA A 41 15.25 2.99 -14.36
CA ALA A 41 15.54 3.23 -12.95
C ALA A 41 14.27 3.67 -12.19
N MET A 42 13.97 2.96 -11.10
CA MET A 42 12.88 3.27 -10.18
C MET A 42 13.37 3.99 -8.90
N MET A 43 14.69 4.16 -8.76
CA MET A 43 15.31 4.97 -7.70
C MET A 43 15.95 6.23 -8.29
N PRO A 44 15.78 7.39 -7.64
CA PRO A 44 16.38 8.64 -8.14
C PRO A 44 17.90 8.63 -8.04
N ALA A 45 18.55 9.50 -8.82
CA ALA A 45 20.00 9.53 -8.94
C ALA A 45 20.71 10.05 -7.68
N THR A 46 20.12 11.01 -6.96
CA THR A 46 20.79 11.65 -5.82
C THR A 46 20.54 10.92 -4.51
N ILE A 47 21.54 10.94 -3.62
CA ILE A 47 21.43 10.31 -2.29
C ILE A 47 20.25 10.90 -1.49
N MET A 48 20.03 12.22 -1.55
CA MET A 48 18.94 12.88 -0.84
C MET A 48 17.57 12.42 -1.35
N ALA A 49 17.39 12.36 -2.67
CA ALA A 49 16.14 11.90 -3.26
C ALA A 49 15.88 10.41 -2.96
N ARG A 50 16.92 9.57 -2.99
CA ARG A 50 16.85 8.16 -2.57
C ARG A 50 16.43 8.02 -1.11
N ALA A 51 16.98 8.85 -0.23
CA ALA A 51 16.61 8.85 1.19
C ALA A 51 15.13 9.21 1.38
N ARG A 52 14.64 10.25 0.67
CA ARG A 52 13.21 10.64 0.70
C ARG A 52 12.29 9.57 0.15
N MET A 53 12.70 8.90 -0.91
CA MET A 53 11.93 7.80 -1.49
C MET A 53 11.80 6.64 -0.51
N ARG A 54 12.90 6.24 0.15
CA ARG A 54 12.88 5.22 1.21
C ARG A 54 12.05 5.65 2.41
N GLU A 55 12.11 6.93 2.80
CA GLU A 55 11.27 7.46 3.89
C GLU A 55 9.78 7.32 3.56
N ARG A 56 9.35 7.60 2.31
CA ARG A 56 7.97 7.37 1.86
C ARG A 56 7.59 5.89 1.92
N SER A 57 8.43 5.00 1.36
CA SER A 57 8.21 3.57 1.41
C SER A 57 8.05 3.08 2.86
N ARG A 58 8.98 3.45 3.74
CA ARG A 58 8.91 3.06 5.16
C ARG A 58 7.70 3.66 5.88
N PHE A 59 7.28 4.86 5.51
CA PHE A 59 6.07 5.45 6.05
C PHE A 59 4.83 4.64 5.66
N HIS A 60 4.73 4.22 4.40
CA HIS A 60 3.68 3.33 3.93
C HIS A 60 3.63 2.06 4.78
N ASP A 61 4.70 1.28 4.80
CA ASP A 61 4.74 -0.05 5.41
C ASP A 61 4.63 -0.05 6.94
N CYS A 62 5.18 0.99 7.59
CA CYS A 62 5.24 1.03 9.05
C CYS A 62 4.17 1.91 9.69
N ARG A 63 3.43 2.71 8.94
CA ARG A 63 2.47 3.67 9.49
C ARG A 63 1.09 3.58 8.85
N LEU A 64 0.98 3.77 7.52
CA LEU A 64 -0.31 3.87 6.85
C LEU A 64 -0.97 2.50 6.69
N GLU A 65 -0.26 1.55 6.10
CA GLU A 65 -0.76 0.21 5.83
C GLU A 65 -1.14 -0.56 7.10
N PRO A 66 -0.35 -0.54 8.19
CA PRO A 66 -0.76 -1.15 9.45
C PRO A 66 -2.00 -0.52 10.09
N ALA A 67 -2.23 0.79 9.89
CA ALA A 67 -3.46 1.43 10.36
C ALA A 67 -4.69 0.93 9.59
N LEU A 68 -4.55 0.77 8.26
CA LEU A 68 -5.58 0.20 7.41
C LEU A 68 -5.89 -1.26 7.78
N ARG A 69 -4.87 -2.10 7.96
CA ARG A 69 -5.05 -3.54 8.27
C ARG A 69 -5.84 -3.81 9.54
N LYS A 70 -5.82 -2.91 10.50
CA LYS A 70 -6.64 -3.03 11.72
C LYS A 70 -8.14 -3.03 11.45
N LEU A 71 -8.58 -2.54 10.27
CA LEU A 71 -9.98 -2.58 9.84
C LEU A 71 -10.37 -3.92 9.18
N PHE A 72 -9.43 -4.75 8.77
CA PHE A 72 -9.72 -5.99 8.04
C PHE A 72 -10.65 -6.96 8.78
N PRO A 73 -10.58 -7.12 10.12
CA PRO A 73 -11.58 -7.92 10.82
C PRO A 73 -13.02 -7.41 10.65
N CYS A 74 -13.21 -6.09 10.48
CA CYS A 74 -14.54 -5.48 10.30
C CYS A 74 -15.15 -5.73 8.91
N ILE A 75 -14.40 -6.35 7.98
CA ILE A 75 -14.94 -6.79 6.68
C ILE A 75 -16.02 -7.84 6.89
N ASP A 76 -15.82 -8.74 7.86
CA ASP A 76 -16.86 -9.66 8.32
C ASP A 76 -17.92 -8.88 9.11
N PRO A 77 -19.20 -8.90 8.69
CA PRO A 77 -20.27 -8.20 9.39
C PRO A 77 -20.40 -8.60 10.86
N SER A 78 -20.13 -9.88 11.20
CA SER A 78 -20.19 -10.38 12.57
C SER A 78 -19.09 -9.83 13.49
N CYS A 79 -18.00 -9.32 12.91
CA CYS A 79 -16.84 -8.77 13.63
C CYS A 79 -16.80 -7.24 13.63
N ARG A 80 -17.85 -6.57 13.17
CA ARG A 80 -17.89 -5.11 13.10
C ARG A 80 -17.89 -4.47 14.47
N ASP A 81 -16.94 -3.56 14.68
CA ASP A 81 -16.78 -2.77 15.91
C ASP A 81 -16.75 -1.28 15.55
N SER A 82 -17.83 -0.57 15.87
CA SER A 82 -17.97 0.86 15.56
C SER A 82 -16.92 1.73 16.26
N ARG A 83 -16.47 1.33 17.47
CA ARG A 83 -15.41 2.04 18.18
C ARG A 83 -14.06 1.87 17.48
N LEU A 84 -13.72 0.64 17.09
CA LEU A 84 -12.52 0.37 16.30
C LEU A 84 -12.55 1.13 14.97
N GLN A 85 -13.68 1.13 14.26
CA GLN A 85 -13.86 1.85 13.01
C GLN A 85 -13.62 3.36 13.17
N ALA A 86 -14.18 3.99 14.22
CA ALA A 86 -13.99 5.42 14.50
C ALA A 86 -12.52 5.74 14.83
N VAL A 87 -11.86 4.90 15.65
CA VAL A 87 -10.45 5.07 16.00
C VAL A 87 -9.57 4.95 14.77
N GLN A 88 -9.76 3.92 13.94
CA GLN A 88 -8.93 3.73 12.75
C GLN A 88 -9.22 4.75 11.65
N SER A 89 -10.45 5.23 11.51
CA SER A 89 -10.80 6.33 10.62
C SER A 89 -9.99 7.60 10.96
N SER A 90 -9.92 7.93 12.25
CA SER A 90 -9.11 9.05 12.74
C SER A 90 -7.62 8.82 12.54
N GLU A 91 -7.14 7.61 12.81
CA GLU A 91 -5.73 7.24 12.64
C GLU A 91 -5.30 7.30 11.16
N ILE A 92 -6.08 6.75 10.24
CA ILE A 92 -5.81 6.82 8.79
C ILE A 92 -5.79 8.29 8.35
N SER A 93 -6.77 9.10 8.77
CA SER A 93 -6.79 10.53 8.47
C SER A 93 -5.52 11.24 8.93
N LEU A 94 -5.05 10.95 10.15
CA LEU A 94 -3.78 11.47 10.67
C LEU A 94 -2.58 11.04 9.82
N ARG A 95 -2.53 9.76 9.40
CA ARG A 95 -1.44 9.26 8.54
C ARG A 95 -1.45 9.91 7.16
N LEU A 96 -2.62 10.16 6.59
CA LEU A 96 -2.73 10.90 5.33
C LEU A 96 -2.24 12.36 5.47
N GLU A 97 -2.54 13.04 6.60
CA GLU A 97 -1.99 14.36 6.90
C GLU A 97 -0.45 14.35 7.03
N GLN A 98 0.10 13.34 7.70
CA GLN A 98 1.56 13.17 7.83
C GLN A 98 2.21 12.88 6.47
N LEU A 99 1.61 12.01 5.66
CA LEU A 99 2.08 11.75 4.30
C LEU A 99 2.07 13.03 3.45
N ALA A 100 1.01 13.83 3.52
CA ALA A 100 0.94 15.10 2.81
C ALA A 100 2.15 15.99 3.12
N ARG A 101 2.55 16.08 4.41
CA ARG A 101 3.74 16.84 4.82
C ARG A 101 5.05 16.24 4.30
N LEU A 102 5.16 14.91 4.21
CA LEU A 102 6.34 14.25 3.61
C LEU A 102 6.45 14.55 2.12
N LEU A 103 5.32 14.60 1.41
CA LEU A 103 5.26 14.91 -0.02
C LEU A 103 5.62 16.36 -0.37
N ASP A 104 5.57 17.26 0.60
CA ASP A 104 5.95 18.68 0.44
C ASP A 104 7.44 18.92 0.71
N GLN A 105 8.18 17.90 1.13
CA GLN A 105 9.62 18.03 1.41
C GLN A 105 10.45 17.93 0.12
N PRO A 106 11.51 18.77 -0.03
CA PRO A 106 12.43 18.64 -1.14
C PRO A 106 13.25 17.34 -1.07
N PRO A 107 13.77 16.82 -2.17
CA PRO A 107 13.59 17.30 -3.53
C PRO A 107 12.19 17.02 -4.08
N GLU A 108 11.90 17.61 -5.25
CA GLU A 108 10.62 17.39 -5.95
C GLU A 108 10.29 15.91 -6.13
N LEU A 109 9.00 15.61 -6.06
CA LEU A 109 8.48 14.24 -6.14
C LEU A 109 8.76 13.64 -7.54
N SER A 110 9.39 12.47 -7.55
CA SER A 110 9.49 11.60 -8.72
C SER A 110 8.82 10.26 -8.42
N PHE A 111 8.20 9.65 -9.43
CA PHE A 111 7.66 8.30 -9.31
C PHE A 111 8.79 7.27 -9.18
N GLY A 112 8.63 6.30 -8.30
CA GLY A 112 9.62 5.26 -8.09
C GLY A 112 9.22 4.21 -7.05
N LEU A 113 10.18 3.42 -6.58
CA LEU A 113 9.93 2.29 -5.66
C LEU A 113 9.12 2.69 -4.43
N GLY A 114 9.41 3.85 -3.84
CA GLY A 114 8.72 4.32 -2.64
C GLY A 114 7.25 4.65 -2.82
N ASP A 115 6.74 4.57 -4.04
CA ASP A 115 5.36 4.90 -4.39
C ASP A 115 4.51 3.65 -4.69
N CYS A 116 5.12 2.49 -4.90
CA CYS A 116 4.46 1.28 -5.40
C CYS A 116 3.34 0.74 -4.49
N GLY A 117 3.45 0.90 -3.18
CA GLY A 117 2.44 0.41 -2.24
C GLY A 117 1.19 1.29 -2.15
N TYR A 118 1.32 2.59 -2.41
CA TYR A 118 0.24 3.56 -2.19
C TYR A 118 -1.01 3.36 -3.05
N PRO A 119 -0.90 3.07 -4.37
CA PRO A 119 -2.09 2.92 -5.21
C PRO A 119 -3.06 1.87 -4.69
N VAL A 120 -2.54 0.71 -4.33
CA VAL A 120 -3.34 -0.39 -3.77
C VAL A 120 -3.88 -0.04 -2.39
N THR A 121 -3.08 0.58 -1.53
CA THR A 121 -3.52 1.03 -0.20
C THR A 121 -4.63 2.06 -0.29
N PHE A 122 -4.55 3.02 -1.20
CA PHE A 122 -5.62 4.00 -1.42
C PHE A 122 -6.90 3.34 -1.94
N ALA A 123 -6.79 2.37 -2.85
CA ALA A 123 -7.94 1.59 -3.30
C ALA A 123 -8.60 0.83 -2.14
N TRP A 124 -7.83 0.22 -1.26
CA TRP A 124 -8.36 -0.42 -0.05
C TRP A 124 -9.06 0.57 0.88
N ILE A 125 -8.48 1.74 1.10
CA ILE A 125 -9.10 2.77 1.95
C ILE A 125 -10.45 3.18 1.37
N ASP A 126 -10.54 3.48 0.06
CA ASP A 126 -11.80 3.84 -0.61
C ASP A 126 -12.87 2.75 -0.46
N GLN A 127 -12.48 1.49 -0.67
CA GLN A 127 -13.42 0.37 -0.56
C GLN A 127 -13.91 0.16 0.88
N LEU A 128 -13.02 0.26 1.87
CA LEU A 128 -13.40 0.12 3.28
C LEU A 128 -14.16 1.34 3.79
N GLU A 129 -13.85 2.54 3.32
CA GLU A 129 -14.62 3.76 3.61
C GLU A 129 -16.08 3.59 3.16
N SER A 130 -16.28 3.10 1.93
CA SER A 130 -17.62 2.80 1.40
C SER A 130 -18.31 1.65 2.15
N LEU A 131 -17.59 0.53 2.38
CA LEU A 131 -18.17 -0.67 2.99
C LEU A 131 -18.57 -0.47 4.45
N LEU A 132 -17.79 0.28 5.20
CA LEU A 132 -17.92 0.45 6.66
C LEU A 132 -18.51 1.80 7.06
N GLY A 133 -18.78 2.70 6.10
CA GLY A 133 -19.30 4.05 6.37
C GLY A 133 -18.29 4.90 7.16
N LEU A 134 -16.99 4.78 6.86
CA LEU A 134 -15.94 5.53 7.55
C LEU A 134 -15.97 7.01 7.13
N ASN A 135 -15.43 7.88 7.98
CA ASN A 135 -15.25 9.30 7.69
C ASN A 135 -13.76 9.62 7.68
N ILE A 136 -13.11 9.38 6.54
CA ILE A 136 -11.68 9.61 6.36
C ILE A 136 -11.45 10.97 5.71
N ARG A 137 -10.58 11.79 6.32
CA ARG A 137 -10.18 13.06 5.75
C ARG A 137 -9.03 12.88 4.77
N TRP A 138 -9.26 13.29 3.53
CA TRP A 138 -8.28 13.26 2.46
C TRP A 138 -7.71 14.67 2.24
N PRO A 139 -6.48 14.97 2.67
CA PRO A 139 -5.86 16.25 2.35
C PRO A 139 -5.75 16.47 0.84
N GLN A 140 -5.90 17.71 0.39
CA GLN A 140 -5.79 18.07 -1.04
C GLN A 140 -4.46 17.58 -1.65
N ARG A 141 -3.37 17.64 -0.89
CA ARG A 141 -2.05 17.15 -1.33
C ARG A 141 -2.05 15.65 -1.65
N ILE A 142 -2.82 14.87 -0.88
CA ILE A 142 -2.97 13.42 -1.14
C ILE A 142 -3.82 13.18 -2.39
N THR A 143 -4.87 13.95 -2.62
CA THR A 143 -5.66 13.88 -3.86
C THR A 143 -4.77 14.16 -5.08
N THR A 144 -3.93 15.20 -5.02
CA THR A 144 -2.96 15.53 -6.07
C THR A 144 -1.95 14.37 -6.27
N TYR A 145 -1.47 13.78 -5.18
CA TYR A 145 -0.54 12.64 -5.23
C TYR A 145 -1.19 11.40 -5.85
N ARG A 146 -2.45 11.10 -5.50
CA ARG A 146 -3.22 10.00 -6.12
C ARG A 146 -3.31 10.18 -7.65
N ASN A 147 -3.64 11.38 -8.11
CA ASN A 147 -3.70 11.67 -9.54
C ASN A 147 -2.32 11.46 -10.19
N PHE A 148 -1.25 11.98 -9.58
CA PHE A 148 0.13 11.77 -10.05
C PHE A 148 0.47 10.26 -10.19
N LEU A 149 0.03 9.42 -9.24
CA LEU A 149 0.22 7.98 -9.30
C LEU A 149 -0.61 7.33 -10.41
N THR A 150 -1.89 7.70 -10.53
CA THR A 150 -2.79 7.13 -11.54
C THR A 150 -2.48 7.59 -12.96
N ASP A 151 -1.76 8.70 -13.12
CA ASP A 151 -1.24 9.16 -14.42
C ASP A 151 -0.07 8.27 -14.92
N GLN A 152 0.50 7.42 -14.06
CA GLN A 152 1.51 6.44 -14.48
C GLN A 152 0.82 5.27 -15.20
N PRO A 153 1.16 4.96 -16.47
CA PRO A 153 0.47 3.91 -17.23
C PRO A 153 0.47 2.53 -16.54
N SER A 154 1.57 2.16 -15.90
CA SER A 154 1.69 0.90 -15.17
C SER A 154 0.75 0.83 -13.95
N VAL A 155 0.62 1.94 -13.21
CA VAL A 155 -0.28 2.04 -12.07
C VAL A 155 -1.75 1.99 -12.53
N ALA A 156 -2.08 2.72 -13.59
CA ALA A 156 -3.43 2.73 -14.16
C ALA A 156 -3.86 1.31 -14.62
N ALA A 157 -2.95 0.60 -15.31
CA ALA A 157 -3.20 -0.77 -15.77
C ALA A 157 -3.43 -1.72 -14.59
N GLU A 158 -2.56 -1.68 -13.57
CA GLU A 158 -2.69 -2.52 -12.38
C GLU A 158 -4.01 -2.26 -11.64
N LEU A 159 -4.37 -1.00 -11.43
CA LEU A 159 -5.61 -0.66 -10.73
C LEU A 159 -6.87 -1.06 -11.51
N ALA A 160 -6.82 -1.03 -12.85
CA ALA A 160 -7.93 -1.45 -13.69
C ALA A 160 -8.28 -2.93 -13.49
N ASP A 161 -7.29 -3.77 -13.26
CA ASP A 161 -7.48 -5.21 -12.98
C ASP A 161 -7.72 -5.48 -11.48
N TYR A 162 -6.98 -4.79 -10.61
CA TYR A 162 -7.00 -5.03 -9.17
C TYR A 162 -8.31 -4.62 -8.51
N VAL A 163 -8.83 -3.42 -8.82
CA VAL A 163 -10.00 -2.85 -8.11
C VAL A 163 -11.26 -3.70 -8.30
N PRO A 164 -11.62 -4.15 -9.51
CA PRO A 164 -12.76 -5.06 -9.68
C PRO A 164 -12.63 -6.37 -8.90
N GLY A 165 -11.42 -6.95 -8.85
CA GLY A 165 -11.13 -8.13 -8.07
C GLY A 165 -11.32 -7.92 -6.57
N LEU A 166 -10.82 -6.78 -6.06
CA LEU A 166 -11.00 -6.38 -4.66
C LEU A 166 -12.48 -6.21 -4.32
N GLN A 167 -13.24 -5.53 -5.17
CA GLN A 167 -14.68 -5.31 -4.97
C GLN A 167 -15.45 -6.62 -4.93
N ALA A 168 -15.18 -7.55 -5.86
CA ALA A 168 -15.80 -8.86 -5.88
C ALA A 168 -15.47 -9.67 -4.63
N TRP A 169 -14.21 -9.63 -4.18
CA TRP A 169 -13.77 -10.31 -2.97
C TRP A 169 -14.45 -9.75 -1.71
N LEU A 170 -14.56 -8.42 -1.57
CA LEU A 170 -15.25 -7.76 -0.47
C LEU A 170 -16.75 -8.09 -0.46
N ALA A 171 -17.39 -8.07 -1.62
CA ALA A 171 -18.81 -8.42 -1.75
C ALA A 171 -19.09 -9.87 -1.30
N GLY A 172 -18.22 -10.82 -1.70
CA GLY A 172 -18.33 -12.21 -1.26
C GLY A 172 -18.19 -12.39 0.25
N ARG A 173 -17.31 -11.60 0.89
CA ARG A 173 -17.12 -11.63 2.35
C ARG A 173 -18.24 -10.95 3.13
N ASN A 174 -18.79 -9.87 2.60
CA ASN A 174 -19.88 -9.13 3.21
C ASN A 174 -21.22 -9.86 3.08
N GLY A 175 -21.42 -10.68 2.03
CA GLY A 175 -22.62 -11.46 1.78
C GLY A 175 -22.62 -12.88 2.36
N ALA A 176 -21.50 -13.34 2.92
CA ALA A 176 -21.35 -14.70 3.44
C ALA A 176 -21.98 -14.95 4.82
N SER A 177 -22.75 -13.99 5.35
CA SER A 177 -23.49 -14.12 6.62
C SER A 177 -24.98 -14.34 6.31
N VAL A 178 -25.35 -15.57 5.89
CA VAL A 178 -26.71 -16.12 5.98
C VAL A 178 -26.63 -17.52 6.53
#